data_c091df27959400ac84232bea25477dc2
#
_entry.id   c091df27959400ac84232bea25477dc2
#
_cell.length_a   1.000
_cell.length_b   1.000
_cell.length_c   1.000
_cell.angle_alpha   90.00
_cell.angle_beta   90.00
_cell.angle_gamma   90.00
#
_symmetry.space_group_name_H-M   'P 1'
#
loop_
_entity.id
_entity.type
_entity.pdbx_description
1 polymer ?
#
loop_
_entity_poly.entity_id
_entity_poly.type
_entity_poly.pdbx_seq_one_letter_code
_entity_poly.pdbx_strand_id
1 'polypeptide(L)'
;MTRMKPLLERNEQFARTYTPVPLGLPAAQVLVVTCLDHRVDPAIVLGLQLGDAPVIRNAGGRVTQAVIDDIAFLAFLAEQLFSRQGPADTLFEVAVIHHTQCGTGFLADPDFRRRAAEATGVPEATLDASAVADPHLTVKTDVERLLVSPLLSPKVSVSGHVYDIATGRVTTTLDARYP
;
A
#
# COMPACT_ATOMS: atom_id res chain seq x y z
N MET A 1 -15.94 -17.87 -22.90
CA MET A 1 -15.34 -16.53 -23.10
C MET A 1 -14.48 -16.19 -21.91
N THR A 2 -13.27 -15.66 -22.08
CA THR A 2 -12.44 -15.26 -20.95
C THR A 2 -12.97 -13.96 -20.35
N ARG A 3 -12.90 -13.82 -19.01
CA ARG A 3 -13.33 -12.60 -18.30
C ARG A 3 -12.43 -11.39 -18.60
N MET A 4 -11.24 -11.64 -19.16
CA MET A 4 -10.27 -10.59 -19.54
C MET A 4 -10.65 -9.86 -20.84
N LYS A 5 -11.42 -10.50 -21.76
CA LYS A 5 -11.72 -9.89 -23.05
C LYS A 5 -12.28 -8.47 -22.98
N PRO A 6 -13.31 -8.16 -22.16
CA PRO A 6 -13.82 -6.79 -22.04
C PRO A 6 -12.80 -5.79 -21.44
N LEU A 7 -11.86 -6.28 -20.61
CA LEU A 7 -10.81 -5.43 -20.03
C LEU A 7 -9.73 -5.09 -21.07
N LEU A 8 -9.39 -6.04 -21.94
CA LEU A 8 -8.47 -5.79 -23.06
C LEU A 8 -9.06 -4.80 -24.07
N GLU A 9 -10.35 -4.86 -24.35
CA GLU A 9 -11.05 -3.89 -25.20
C GLU A 9 -10.98 -2.46 -24.61
N ARG A 10 -11.12 -2.31 -23.28
CA ARG A 10 -10.89 -1.03 -22.59
C ARG A 10 -9.44 -0.57 -22.68
N ASN A 11 -8.49 -1.50 -22.58
CA ASN A 11 -7.07 -1.19 -22.72
C ASN A 11 -6.72 -0.70 -24.14
N GLU A 12 -7.30 -1.27 -25.17
CA GLU A 12 -7.14 -0.79 -26.56
C GLU A 12 -7.61 0.67 -26.70
N GLN A 13 -8.70 1.06 -26.02
CA GLN A 13 -9.18 2.46 -26.03
C GLN A 13 -8.19 3.38 -25.28
N PHE A 14 -7.72 2.95 -24.11
CA PHE A 14 -6.70 3.67 -23.36
C PHE A 14 -5.42 3.88 -24.17
N ALA A 15 -4.93 2.82 -24.86
CA ALA A 15 -3.70 2.87 -25.63
C ALA A 15 -3.72 3.88 -26.79
N ARG A 16 -4.89 4.23 -27.30
CA ARG A 16 -5.03 5.23 -28.40
C ARG A 16 -4.63 6.64 -28.00
N THR A 17 -4.75 6.98 -26.73
CA THR A 17 -4.46 8.31 -26.21
C THR A 17 -3.33 8.32 -25.18
N TYR A 18 -2.71 7.14 -24.99
CA TYR A 18 -1.65 6.99 -23.99
C TYR A 18 -0.38 7.74 -24.39
N THR A 19 0.12 8.52 -23.44
CA THR A 19 1.46 9.14 -23.52
C THR A 19 2.38 8.43 -22.56
N PRO A 20 3.55 7.90 -23.01
CA PRO A 20 4.48 7.21 -22.15
C PRO A 20 4.97 8.09 -21.00
N VAL A 21 4.91 7.53 -19.78
CA VAL A 21 5.53 8.14 -18.61
C VAL A 21 6.95 7.59 -18.49
N PRO A 22 7.99 8.43 -18.52
CA PRO A 22 9.36 7.97 -18.40
C PRO A 22 9.63 7.40 -17.01
N LEU A 23 10.60 6.48 -16.92
CA LEU A 23 11.11 6.05 -15.63
C LEU A 23 11.74 7.25 -14.91
N GLY A 24 11.23 7.57 -13.73
CA GLY A 24 11.66 8.73 -12.94
C GLY A 24 11.11 8.61 -11.52
N LEU A 25 11.26 9.71 -10.79
CA LEU A 25 10.67 9.80 -9.46
C LEU A 25 9.17 10.01 -9.55
N PRO A 26 8.41 9.39 -8.64
CA PRO A 26 6.98 9.62 -8.56
C PRO A 26 6.66 11.10 -8.32
N ALA A 27 5.74 11.67 -9.08
CA ALA A 27 5.44 13.10 -9.04
C ALA A 27 4.92 13.57 -7.67
N ALA A 28 4.17 12.74 -6.97
CA ALA A 28 3.67 13.04 -5.63
C ALA A 28 4.69 12.81 -4.52
N GLN A 29 5.83 12.15 -4.80
CA GLN A 29 6.83 11.73 -3.80
C GLN A 29 6.21 10.94 -2.63
N VAL A 30 5.18 10.15 -2.91
CA VAL A 30 4.49 9.27 -1.96
C VAL A 30 4.49 7.86 -2.51
N LEU A 31 4.72 6.86 -1.64
CA LEU A 31 4.46 5.45 -1.88
C LEU A 31 3.25 5.05 -1.04
N VAL A 32 2.24 4.47 -1.66
CA VAL A 32 1.02 4.03 -0.96
C VAL A 32 1.09 2.54 -0.67
N VAL A 33 0.87 2.15 0.60
CA VAL A 33 0.65 0.76 1.02
C VAL A 33 -0.82 0.63 1.43
N THR A 34 -1.59 -0.23 0.76
CA THR A 34 -3.02 -0.37 1.06
C THR A 34 -3.57 -1.78 0.77
N CYS A 35 -4.85 -1.98 1.07
CA CYS A 35 -5.52 -3.26 0.86
C CYS A 35 -5.75 -3.57 -0.63
N LEU A 36 -5.75 -4.88 -0.97
CA LEU A 36 -6.14 -5.38 -2.28
C LEU A 36 -7.66 -5.31 -2.54
N ASP A 37 -8.46 -4.88 -1.58
CA ASP A 37 -9.92 -4.71 -1.72
C ASP A 37 -10.23 -3.80 -2.92
N HIS A 38 -11.11 -4.27 -3.81
CA HIS A 38 -11.45 -3.57 -5.04
C HIS A 38 -12.17 -2.23 -4.83
N ARG A 39 -12.64 -1.93 -3.60
CA ARG A 39 -13.30 -0.68 -3.22
C ARG A 39 -12.32 0.42 -2.79
N VAL A 40 -11.02 0.08 -2.63
CA VAL A 40 -10.00 1.00 -2.11
C VAL A 40 -8.86 1.22 -3.11
N ASP A 41 -9.21 1.40 -4.37
CA ASP A 41 -8.21 1.70 -5.41
C ASP A 41 -7.65 3.12 -5.23
N PRO A 42 -6.35 3.30 -4.94
CA PRO A 42 -5.76 4.62 -4.71
C PRO A 42 -5.89 5.58 -5.90
N ALA A 43 -5.89 5.08 -7.13
CA ALA A 43 -6.10 5.91 -8.29
C ALA A 43 -7.48 6.60 -8.27
N ILE A 44 -8.49 5.92 -7.72
CA ILE A 44 -9.83 6.48 -7.57
C ILE A 44 -9.96 7.28 -6.27
N VAL A 45 -9.52 6.70 -5.14
CA VAL A 45 -9.74 7.25 -3.80
C VAL A 45 -8.91 8.53 -3.57
N LEU A 46 -7.68 8.59 -4.10
CA LEU A 46 -6.77 9.72 -3.97
C LEU A 46 -6.63 10.55 -5.27
N GLY A 47 -7.24 10.11 -6.35
CA GLY A 47 -7.15 10.78 -7.66
C GLY A 47 -5.77 10.66 -8.31
N LEU A 48 -5.01 9.60 -8.01
CA LEU A 48 -3.66 9.42 -8.57
C LEU A 48 -3.71 9.18 -10.08
N GLN A 49 -2.79 9.81 -10.77
CA GLN A 49 -2.53 9.60 -12.19
C GLN A 49 -1.32 8.69 -12.41
N LEU A 50 -1.13 8.23 -13.64
CA LEU A 50 0.08 7.48 -13.98
C LEU A 50 1.34 8.31 -13.73
N GLY A 51 2.28 7.77 -12.96
CA GLY A 51 3.53 8.44 -12.60
C GLY A 51 3.48 9.19 -11.27
N ASP A 52 2.33 9.29 -10.61
CA ASP A 52 2.21 10.01 -9.33
C ASP A 52 2.83 9.25 -8.16
N ALA A 53 2.50 7.98 -8.00
CA ALA A 53 2.92 7.19 -6.85
C ALA A 53 3.02 5.70 -7.16
N PRO A 54 4.04 4.99 -6.65
CA PRO A 54 4.00 3.53 -6.57
C PRO A 54 2.94 3.09 -5.55
N VAL A 55 2.31 1.94 -5.81
CA VAL A 55 1.27 1.39 -4.94
C VAL A 55 1.56 -0.08 -4.65
N ILE A 56 1.72 -0.42 -3.38
CA ILE A 56 1.82 -1.80 -2.91
C ILE A 56 0.46 -2.20 -2.33
N ARG A 57 -0.08 -3.35 -2.76
CA ARG A 57 -1.37 -3.85 -2.30
C ARG A 57 -1.29 -5.31 -1.88
N ASN A 58 -1.77 -5.60 -0.68
CA ASN A 58 -1.90 -6.96 -0.16
C ASN A 58 -3.17 -7.14 0.68
N ALA A 59 -3.43 -8.35 1.18
CA ALA A 59 -4.56 -8.60 2.06
C ALA A 59 -4.44 -7.79 3.35
N GLY A 60 -5.41 -6.91 3.59
CA GLY A 60 -5.44 -6.01 4.73
C GLY A 60 -4.60 -4.74 4.60
N GLY A 61 -3.79 -4.58 3.54
CA GLY A 61 -2.87 -3.44 3.42
C GLY A 61 -1.75 -3.47 4.46
N ARG A 62 -1.38 -4.67 4.93
CA ARG A 62 -0.47 -4.87 6.05
C ARG A 62 0.99 -4.67 5.65
N VAL A 63 1.77 -4.08 6.55
CA VAL A 63 3.22 -3.98 6.42
C VAL A 63 3.84 -5.34 6.78
N THR A 64 4.06 -6.19 5.78
CA THR A 64 4.77 -7.46 5.90
C THR A 64 6.26 -7.28 5.65
N GLN A 65 7.08 -8.33 5.87
CA GLN A 65 8.51 -8.26 5.52
C GLN A 65 8.71 -7.96 4.04
N ALA A 66 7.92 -8.57 3.14
CA ALA A 66 8.01 -8.30 1.70
C ALA A 66 7.73 -6.82 1.36
N VAL A 67 6.79 -6.18 2.05
CA VAL A 67 6.52 -4.74 1.88
C VAL A 67 7.72 -3.90 2.35
N ILE A 68 8.36 -4.28 3.46
CA ILE A 68 9.57 -3.60 3.96
C ILE A 68 10.71 -3.73 2.93
N ASP A 69 10.90 -4.93 2.37
CA ASP A 69 11.94 -5.21 1.38
C ASP A 69 11.70 -4.39 0.09
N ASP A 70 10.45 -4.30 -0.38
CA ASP A 70 10.07 -3.49 -1.53
C ASP A 70 10.32 -2.00 -1.28
N ILE A 71 9.97 -1.47 -0.09
CA ILE A 71 10.22 -0.07 0.28
C ILE A 71 11.72 0.21 0.34
N ALA A 72 12.53 -0.68 0.92
CA ALA A 72 13.98 -0.54 0.98
C ALA A 72 14.60 -0.49 -0.43
N PHE A 73 14.15 -1.38 -1.34
CA PHE A 73 14.59 -1.37 -2.72
C PHE A 73 14.19 -0.06 -3.44
N LEU A 74 12.96 0.41 -3.26
CA LEU A 74 12.50 1.66 -3.88
C LEU A 74 13.23 2.89 -3.33
N ALA A 75 13.58 2.91 -2.05
CA ALA A 75 14.42 3.95 -1.46
C ALA A 75 15.81 3.97 -2.09
N PHE A 76 16.44 2.80 -2.24
CA PHE A 76 17.71 2.66 -2.95
C PHE A 76 17.61 3.17 -4.40
N LEU A 77 16.57 2.75 -5.14
CA LEU A 77 16.37 3.17 -6.52
C LEU A 77 16.17 4.69 -6.63
N ALA A 78 15.39 5.28 -5.72
CA ALA A 78 15.18 6.72 -5.64
C ALA A 78 16.50 7.46 -5.40
N GLU A 79 17.35 6.99 -4.49
CA GLU A 79 18.68 7.56 -4.26
C GLU A 79 19.54 7.51 -5.53
N GLN A 80 19.52 6.42 -6.30
CA GLN A 80 20.26 6.31 -7.55
C GLN A 80 19.76 7.30 -8.62
N LEU A 81 18.44 7.50 -8.71
CA LEU A 81 17.83 8.43 -9.66
C LEU A 81 18.10 9.90 -9.27
N PHE A 82 18.11 10.22 -7.97
CA PHE A 82 18.36 11.56 -7.43
C PHE A 82 19.84 11.93 -7.36
N SER A 83 20.77 10.97 -7.32
CA SER A 83 22.21 11.25 -7.19
C SER A 83 22.75 12.20 -8.25
N ARG A 84 22.06 12.34 -9.39
CA ARG A 84 22.39 13.29 -10.46
C ARG A 84 21.91 14.72 -10.19
N GLN A 85 21.02 14.92 -9.21
CA GLN A 85 20.43 16.22 -8.86
C GLN A 85 20.99 16.81 -7.55
N GLY A 86 21.91 16.09 -6.89
CA GLY A 86 22.47 16.41 -5.59
C GLY A 86 21.88 15.59 -4.46
N PRO A 87 22.43 15.65 -3.25
CA PRO A 87 21.92 14.91 -2.08
C PRO A 87 20.53 15.43 -1.72
N ALA A 88 19.53 14.56 -1.79
CA ALA A 88 18.20 14.87 -1.28
C ALA A 88 18.18 14.61 0.23
N ASP A 89 17.66 15.55 1.02
CA ASP A 89 17.45 15.36 2.46
C ASP A 89 16.28 14.41 2.73
N THR A 90 15.31 14.36 1.80
CA THR A 90 14.14 13.48 1.84
C THR A 90 13.98 12.76 0.50
N LEU A 91 13.50 11.51 0.51
CA LEU A 91 13.24 10.73 -0.70
C LEU A 91 11.75 10.74 -1.04
N PHE A 92 10.94 10.16 -0.17
CA PHE A 92 9.49 10.08 -0.30
C PHE A 92 8.84 9.74 1.05
N GLU A 93 7.53 9.89 1.10
CA GLU A 93 6.70 9.45 2.21
C GLU A 93 6.08 8.09 1.89
N VAL A 94 6.05 7.18 2.86
CA VAL A 94 5.22 5.96 2.81
C VAL A 94 3.91 6.23 3.52
N ALA A 95 2.82 6.29 2.77
CA ALA A 95 1.47 6.42 3.29
C ALA A 95 0.84 5.03 3.46
N VAL A 96 0.74 4.54 4.70
CA VAL A 96 0.01 3.31 5.01
C VAL A 96 -1.47 3.63 5.17
N ILE A 97 -2.33 3.05 4.32
CA ILE A 97 -3.76 3.35 4.30
C ILE A 97 -4.55 2.07 4.55
N HIS A 98 -5.12 1.93 5.74
CA HIS A 98 -6.10 0.90 6.04
C HIS A 98 -7.52 1.41 5.72
N HIS A 99 -8.52 0.53 5.80
CA HIS A 99 -9.90 0.93 5.52
C HIS A 99 -10.90 0.24 6.44
N THR A 100 -12.03 0.90 6.65
CA THR A 100 -13.17 0.32 7.37
C THR A 100 -13.79 -0.83 6.58
N GLN A 101 -14.48 -1.75 7.26
CA GLN A 101 -15.16 -2.91 6.66
C GLN A 101 -14.21 -3.78 5.79
N CYS A 102 -12.96 -3.93 6.21
CA CYS A 102 -11.99 -4.78 5.54
C CYS A 102 -12.39 -6.26 5.64
N GLY A 103 -12.33 -6.97 4.51
CA GLY A 103 -12.63 -8.42 4.49
C GLY A 103 -11.68 -9.25 5.37
N THR A 104 -10.45 -8.79 5.59
CA THR A 104 -9.52 -9.45 6.51
C THR A 104 -9.90 -9.26 7.98
N GLY A 105 -10.87 -8.39 8.30
CA GLY A 105 -11.43 -8.27 9.65
C GLY A 105 -12.07 -9.55 10.15
N PHE A 106 -12.61 -10.38 9.25
CA PHE A 106 -13.13 -11.71 9.62
C PHE A 106 -12.06 -12.64 10.20
N LEU A 107 -10.79 -12.43 9.88
CA LEU A 107 -9.67 -13.23 10.41
C LEU A 107 -9.41 -12.97 11.91
N ALA A 108 -9.98 -11.93 12.50
CA ALA A 108 -9.96 -11.69 13.94
C ALA A 108 -10.77 -12.74 14.73
N ASP A 109 -11.76 -13.37 14.09
CA ASP A 109 -12.50 -14.49 14.67
C ASP A 109 -11.65 -15.78 14.56
N PRO A 110 -11.28 -16.41 15.69
CA PRO A 110 -10.44 -17.61 15.69
C PRO A 110 -11.06 -18.80 14.93
N ASP A 111 -12.39 -18.97 14.99
CA ASP A 111 -13.05 -20.07 14.30
C ASP A 111 -13.11 -19.85 12.80
N PHE A 112 -13.34 -18.62 12.36
CA PHE A 112 -13.24 -18.27 10.94
C PHE A 112 -11.82 -18.47 10.42
N ARG A 113 -10.82 -17.97 11.17
CA ARG A 113 -9.40 -18.07 10.82
C ARG A 113 -8.93 -19.51 10.69
N ARG A 114 -9.31 -20.39 11.65
CA ARG A 114 -8.99 -21.82 11.59
C ARG A 114 -9.58 -22.47 10.33
N ARG A 115 -10.88 -22.26 10.04
CA ARG A 115 -11.52 -22.75 8.81
C ARG A 115 -10.85 -22.24 7.55
N ALA A 116 -10.43 -20.99 7.54
CA ALA A 116 -9.70 -20.42 6.42
C ALA A 116 -8.33 -21.09 6.24
N ALA A 117 -7.59 -21.34 7.31
CA ALA A 117 -6.31 -22.05 7.28
C ALA A 117 -6.48 -23.48 6.73
N GLU A 118 -7.46 -24.22 7.22
CA GLU A 118 -7.78 -25.57 6.76
C GLU A 118 -8.16 -25.60 5.26
N ALA A 119 -8.96 -24.64 4.83
CA ALA A 119 -9.43 -24.59 3.44
C ALA A 119 -8.38 -24.12 2.43
N THR A 120 -7.46 -23.26 2.84
CA THR A 120 -6.48 -22.62 1.94
C THR A 120 -5.08 -23.22 2.04
N GLY A 121 -4.76 -23.92 3.14
CA GLY A 121 -3.41 -24.36 3.46
C GLY A 121 -2.48 -23.23 3.95
N VAL A 122 -2.98 -21.99 4.08
CA VAL A 122 -2.20 -20.87 4.62
C VAL A 122 -2.07 -21.03 6.14
N PRO A 123 -0.87 -20.93 6.73
CA PRO A 123 -0.69 -21.05 8.18
C PRO A 123 -1.58 -20.04 8.94
N GLU A 124 -2.22 -20.51 10.02
CA GLU A 124 -3.12 -19.68 10.84
C GLU A 124 -2.44 -18.41 11.35
N ALA A 125 -1.17 -18.49 11.74
CA ALA A 125 -0.39 -17.32 12.16
C ALA A 125 -0.22 -16.25 11.05
N THR A 126 -0.12 -16.69 9.79
CA THR A 126 -0.05 -15.78 8.63
C THR A 126 -1.39 -15.08 8.41
N LEU A 127 -2.49 -15.81 8.55
CA LEU A 127 -3.83 -15.24 8.46
C LEU A 127 -4.11 -14.27 9.61
N ASP A 128 -3.72 -14.61 10.83
CA ASP A 128 -3.83 -13.73 12.00
C ASP A 128 -3.08 -12.42 11.81
N ALA A 129 -1.85 -12.49 11.30
CA ALA A 129 -1.04 -11.31 10.98
C ALA A 129 -1.67 -10.41 9.91
N SER A 130 -2.58 -10.95 9.08
CA SER A 130 -3.30 -10.19 8.04
C SER A 130 -4.61 -9.57 8.55
N ALA A 131 -5.05 -9.88 9.77
CA ALA A 131 -6.32 -9.39 10.32
C ALA A 131 -6.32 -7.87 10.50
N VAL A 132 -7.40 -7.22 10.07
CA VAL A 132 -7.68 -5.79 10.29
C VAL A 132 -9.06 -5.68 10.93
N ALA A 133 -9.13 -5.94 12.25
CA ALA A 133 -10.37 -5.81 13.02
C ALA A 133 -10.69 -4.33 13.32
N ASP A 134 -9.68 -3.56 13.67
CA ASP A 134 -9.76 -2.12 13.87
C ASP A 134 -8.67 -1.44 13.01
N PRO A 135 -9.07 -0.75 11.92
CA PRO A 135 -8.11 -0.12 11.01
C PRO A 135 -7.31 1.01 11.67
N HIS A 136 -7.84 1.70 12.68
CA HIS A 136 -7.13 2.75 13.40
C HIS A 136 -6.03 2.21 14.32
N LEU A 137 -6.21 1.02 14.86
CA LEU A 137 -5.18 0.35 15.67
C LEU A 137 -4.14 -0.34 14.78
N THR A 138 -4.59 -1.07 13.76
CA THR A 138 -3.66 -1.82 12.90
C THR A 138 -2.78 -0.92 12.06
N VAL A 139 -3.27 0.24 11.60
CA VAL A 139 -2.42 1.20 10.88
C VAL A 139 -1.30 1.76 11.76
N LYS A 140 -1.55 1.99 13.05
CA LYS A 140 -0.51 2.42 13.99
C LYS A 140 0.58 1.35 14.16
N THR A 141 0.16 0.09 14.31
CA THR A 141 1.09 -1.05 14.40
C THR A 141 1.96 -1.17 13.16
N ASP A 142 1.38 -0.98 11.99
CA ASP A 142 2.09 -1.12 10.72
C ASP A 142 3.04 0.07 10.45
N VAL A 143 2.65 1.29 10.80
CA VAL A 143 3.54 2.46 10.78
C VAL A 143 4.73 2.26 11.73
N GLU A 144 4.47 1.82 12.95
CA GLU A 144 5.55 1.56 13.93
C GLU A 144 6.50 0.48 13.45
N ARG A 145 5.95 -0.58 12.84
CA ARG A 145 6.76 -1.67 12.26
C ARG A 145 7.72 -1.17 11.18
N LEU A 146 7.33 -0.20 10.35
CA LEU A 146 8.23 0.44 9.39
C LEU A 146 9.29 1.27 10.10
N LEU A 147 8.88 2.13 11.03
CA LEU A 147 9.77 3.08 11.70
C LEU A 147 10.89 2.40 12.50
N VAL A 148 10.62 1.23 13.10
CA VAL A 148 11.64 0.46 13.84
C VAL A 148 12.46 -0.46 12.96
N SER A 149 12.14 -0.56 11.66
CA SER A 149 12.86 -1.44 10.74
C SER A 149 14.25 -0.88 10.42
N PRO A 150 15.32 -1.67 10.60
CA PRO A 150 16.66 -1.25 10.21
C PRO A 150 16.85 -1.11 8.70
N LEU A 151 15.90 -1.59 7.90
CA LEU A 151 15.92 -1.49 6.44
C LEU A 151 15.27 -0.19 5.93
N LEU A 152 14.55 0.54 6.79
CA LEU A 152 13.96 1.82 6.39
C LEU A 152 15.04 2.89 6.30
N SER A 153 15.15 3.54 5.14
CA SER A 153 16.05 4.68 4.97
C SER A 153 15.66 5.84 5.90
N PRO A 154 16.61 6.49 6.58
CA PRO A 154 16.32 7.66 7.43
C PRO A 154 15.80 8.87 6.63
N LYS A 155 15.82 8.80 5.30
CA LYS A 155 15.27 9.82 4.40
C LYS A 155 13.83 9.55 3.98
N VAL A 156 13.22 8.46 4.47
CA VAL A 156 11.83 8.07 4.18
C VAL A 156 10.99 8.34 5.40
N SER A 157 9.97 9.18 5.26
CA SER A 157 8.96 9.38 6.29
C SER A 157 7.82 8.39 6.16
N VAL A 158 7.11 8.13 7.25
CA VAL A 158 5.98 7.20 7.28
C VAL A 158 4.78 7.87 7.93
N SER A 159 3.62 7.80 7.30
CA SER A 159 2.33 8.25 7.84
C SER A 159 1.29 7.13 7.85
N GLY A 160 0.25 7.30 8.64
CA GLY A 160 -0.84 6.34 8.77
C GLY A 160 -2.21 6.97 8.59
N HIS A 161 -3.03 6.34 7.74
CA HIS A 161 -4.35 6.85 7.37
C HIS A 161 -5.41 5.75 7.40
N VAL A 162 -6.66 6.16 7.54
CA VAL A 162 -7.81 5.26 7.42
C VAL A 162 -8.79 5.82 6.40
N TYR A 163 -9.12 5.00 5.42
CA TYR A 163 -10.19 5.25 4.45
C TYR A 163 -11.52 4.68 4.97
N ASP A 164 -12.50 5.51 5.09
CA ASP A 164 -13.86 5.10 5.45
C ASP A 164 -14.67 4.79 4.20
N ILE A 165 -15.00 3.52 3.99
CA ILE A 165 -15.77 3.04 2.84
C ILE A 165 -17.18 3.66 2.79
N ALA A 166 -17.78 3.96 3.95
CA ALA A 166 -19.15 4.50 4.01
C ALA A 166 -19.22 5.96 3.55
N THR A 167 -18.16 6.73 3.81
CA THR A 167 -18.14 8.18 3.51
C THR A 167 -17.22 8.58 2.35
N GLY A 168 -16.33 7.67 1.93
CA GLY A 168 -15.30 7.95 0.93
C GLY A 168 -14.17 8.86 1.42
N ARG A 169 -14.05 9.06 2.74
CA ARG A 169 -13.03 9.95 3.31
C ARG A 169 -11.79 9.19 3.76
N VAL A 170 -10.62 9.77 3.49
CA VAL A 170 -9.36 9.38 4.10
C VAL A 170 -9.07 10.34 5.25
N THR A 171 -8.80 9.80 6.44
CA THR A 171 -8.42 10.57 7.63
C THR A 171 -7.05 10.16 8.10
N THR A 172 -6.23 11.14 8.49
CA THR A 172 -4.92 10.89 9.08
C THR A 172 -5.08 10.39 10.52
N THR A 173 -4.46 9.26 10.82
CA THR A 173 -4.39 8.65 12.16
C THR A 173 -3.03 8.93 12.79
N LEU A 174 -1.98 8.97 11.98
CA LEU A 174 -0.61 9.32 12.38
C LEU A 174 -0.01 10.24 11.31
N ASP A 175 0.44 11.41 11.73
CA ASP A 175 1.19 12.32 10.87
C ASP A 175 2.54 11.72 10.45
N ALA A 176 3.05 12.19 9.31
CA ALA A 176 4.32 11.72 8.76
C ALA A 176 5.48 11.99 9.74
N ARG A 177 6.30 10.97 9.97
CA ARG A 177 7.51 11.06 10.81
C ARG A 177 8.62 10.16 10.25
N TYR A 178 9.84 10.53 10.56
CA TYR A 178 11.04 9.76 10.22
C TYR A 178 11.37 8.73 11.30
N PRO A 179 12.13 7.66 10.97
CA PRO A 179 12.63 6.69 11.95
C PRO A 179 13.56 7.30 12.98
#